data_a77e3dca546bd972745ebc71f292528f
#
_entry.id   a77e3dca546bd972745ebc71f292528f
#
_cell.length_a   1.000
_cell.length_b   1.000
_cell.length_c   1.000
_cell.angle_alpha   90.00
_cell.angle_beta   90.00
_cell.angle_gamma   90.00
#
_symmetry.space_group_name_H-M   'P 1'
#
loop_
_entity.id
_entity.type
_entity.pdbx_description
1 polymer ?
#
loop_
_entity_poly.entity_id
_entity_poly.type
_entity_poly.pdbx_seq_one_letter_code
_entity_poly.pdbx_strand_id
1 'polypeptide(L)'
;MRLSEVEAYGGPGQDPASHTYRGRTPRNSVMFGPPGHLYVYFTYGMHYCANLVCMPAGTGSAVLLRAGEVIAGVHTARVRRMPHADGPDLEGLVRRIPDRDLARGPARLTVALGVVREHNGSDCCSGGPIQVHEGRPVPSGQVRTGPRTGVSAGAETPWRFWIDGDPTVSPYRAHVPRRRGRAAS
;
A
#
# COMPACT_ATOMS: atom_id res chain seq x y z
N MET A 1 9.44 -8.83 -4.56
CA MET A 1 8.03 -8.60 -4.97
C MET A 1 8.01 -7.76 -6.23
N ARG A 2 7.11 -8.04 -7.17
CA ARG A 2 6.82 -7.22 -8.34
C ARG A 2 5.50 -6.48 -8.07
N LEU A 3 5.51 -5.17 -8.09
CA LEU A 3 4.28 -4.38 -7.90
C LEU A 3 3.35 -4.52 -9.11
N SER A 4 2.06 -4.70 -8.85
CA SER A 4 1.00 -4.80 -9.88
C SER A 4 -0.06 -3.73 -9.73
N GLU A 5 -0.10 -3.03 -8.58
CA GLU A 5 -1.10 -1.99 -8.29
C GLU A 5 -0.54 -0.95 -7.35
N VAL A 6 -0.77 0.33 -7.67
CA VAL A 6 -0.39 1.48 -6.85
C VAL A 6 -1.48 2.57 -6.90
N GLU A 7 -1.44 3.51 -5.93
CA GLU A 7 -2.26 4.73 -5.97
C GLU A 7 -1.41 5.96 -5.71
N ALA A 8 -1.60 7.00 -6.54
CA ALA A 8 -0.96 8.29 -6.34
C ALA A 8 -1.75 9.16 -5.34
N TYR A 9 -1.03 9.95 -4.55
CA TYR A 9 -1.56 10.91 -3.60
C TYR A 9 -0.80 12.23 -3.71
N GLY A 10 -1.53 13.31 -3.98
CA GLY A 10 -0.98 14.65 -4.18
C GLY A 10 -0.65 15.38 -2.88
N GLY A 11 -0.05 16.56 -3.05
CA GLY A 11 0.35 17.41 -1.95
C GLY A 11 -0.78 18.26 -1.33
N PRO A 12 -0.42 19.19 -0.43
CA PRO A 12 -1.36 20.07 0.27
C PRO A 12 -2.26 20.86 -0.69
N GLY A 13 -3.56 20.90 -0.39
CA GLY A 13 -4.55 21.64 -1.17
C GLY A 13 -4.89 21.03 -2.54
N GLN A 14 -4.15 20.03 -3.01
CA GLN A 14 -4.34 19.43 -4.34
C GLN A 14 -5.21 18.17 -4.29
N ASP A 15 -5.04 17.34 -3.26
CA ASP A 15 -5.68 16.03 -3.17
C ASP A 15 -6.39 15.84 -1.82
N PRO A 16 -7.72 15.97 -1.80
CA PRO A 16 -8.48 15.85 -0.56
C PRO A 16 -8.45 14.45 0.07
N ALA A 17 -8.01 13.42 -0.67
CA ALA A 17 -7.79 12.06 -0.15
C ALA A 17 -6.40 11.87 0.49
N SER A 18 -5.48 12.82 0.27
CA SER A 18 -4.12 12.73 0.79
C SER A 18 -4.03 13.07 2.28
N HIS A 19 -3.20 12.36 3.01
CA HIS A 19 -2.85 12.70 4.39
C HIS A 19 -2.20 14.08 4.53
N THR A 20 -1.64 14.63 3.45
CA THR A 20 -0.98 15.94 3.41
C THR A 20 -1.90 17.06 3.01
N TYR A 21 -3.16 16.80 2.63
CA TYR A 21 -4.10 17.79 2.14
C TYR A 21 -4.18 19.05 3.02
N ARG A 22 -4.22 18.85 4.35
CA ARG A 22 -4.28 19.95 5.34
C ARG A 22 -2.91 20.45 5.79
N GLY A 23 -1.85 20.08 5.08
CA GLY A 23 -0.48 20.45 5.40
C GLY A 23 0.29 19.42 6.22
N ARG A 24 1.48 19.82 6.67
CA ARG A 24 2.44 18.98 7.38
C ARG A 24 2.04 18.80 8.84
N THR A 25 2.15 17.58 9.33
CA THR A 25 1.96 17.20 10.74
C THR A 25 3.10 16.24 11.16
N PRO A 26 3.32 16.00 12.47
CA PRO A 26 4.30 14.99 12.91
C PRO A 26 4.04 13.61 12.30
N ARG A 27 2.77 13.21 12.11
CA ARG A 27 2.39 11.92 11.56
C ARG A 27 2.79 11.75 10.09
N ASN A 28 2.63 12.78 9.27
CA ASN A 28 2.85 12.73 7.82
C ASN A 28 4.15 13.42 7.38
N SER A 29 5.01 13.80 8.32
CA SER A 29 6.23 14.56 8.06
C SER A 29 7.16 13.91 7.04
N VAL A 30 7.21 12.57 7.02
CA VAL A 30 8.02 11.80 6.06
C VAL A 30 7.59 12.05 4.62
N MET A 31 6.29 12.28 4.34
CA MET A 31 5.81 12.59 2.99
C MET A 31 6.37 13.91 2.42
N PHE A 32 6.87 14.79 3.28
CA PHE A 32 7.53 16.06 2.88
C PHE A 32 9.05 15.94 2.80
N GLY A 33 9.59 14.74 3.04
CA GLY A 33 11.02 14.45 2.95
C GLY A 33 11.47 14.20 1.50
N PRO A 34 12.72 13.71 1.34
CA PRO A 34 13.26 13.36 0.04
C PRO A 34 12.47 12.24 -0.65
N PRO A 35 12.41 12.22 -2.00
CA PRO A 35 11.82 11.10 -2.73
C PRO A 35 12.60 9.80 -2.45
N GLY A 36 11.91 8.66 -2.62
CA GLY A 36 12.49 7.34 -2.37
C GLY A 36 12.40 6.88 -0.92
N HIS A 37 11.93 7.72 0.01
CA HIS A 37 11.74 7.33 1.41
C HIS A 37 10.38 6.68 1.63
N LEU A 38 10.32 5.71 2.56
CA LEU A 38 9.11 4.97 2.86
C LEU A 38 8.28 5.70 3.92
N TYR A 39 7.04 6.08 3.59
CA TYR A 39 6.07 6.54 4.55
C TYR A 39 5.17 5.38 4.98
N VAL A 40 5.31 4.94 6.25
CA VAL A 40 4.52 3.87 6.83
C VAL A 40 3.56 4.43 7.86
N TYR A 41 2.27 4.09 7.72
CA TYR A 41 1.26 4.50 8.70
C TYR A 41 0.37 3.34 9.12
N PHE A 42 -0.10 3.43 10.36
CA PHE A 42 -1.04 2.47 10.94
C PHE A 42 -2.46 2.90 10.66
N THR A 43 -3.29 1.99 10.15
CA THR A 43 -4.67 2.25 9.76
C THR A 43 -5.64 1.28 10.41
N TYR A 44 -6.85 1.76 10.71
CA TYR A 44 -7.94 1.00 11.36
C TYR A 44 -7.55 0.28 12.65
N GLY A 45 -6.46 0.67 13.33
CA GLY A 45 -5.99 0.00 14.54
C GLY A 45 -5.48 -1.43 14.33
N MET A 46 -5.23 -1.87 13.08
CA MET A 46 -4.90 -3.26 12.79
C MET A 46 -3.80 -3.46 11.75
N HIS A 47 -3.57 -2.51 10.84
CA HIS A 47 -2.73 -2.74 9.67
C HIS A 47 -1.79 -1.57 9.38
N TYR A 48 -0.63 -1.88 8.83
CA TYR A 48 0.24 -0.90 8.20
C TYR A 48 -0.08 -0.74 6.72
N CYS A 49 0.18 0.47 6.21
CA CYS A 49 0.23 0.77 4.78
C CYS A 49 1.58 1.42 4.49
N ALA A 50 2.15 1.14 3.33
CA ALA A 50 3.45 1.63 2.89
C ALA A 50 3.29 2.49 1.63
N ASN A 51 3.89 3.66 1.66
CA ASN A 51 3.91 4.60 0.54
C ASN A 51 5.35 4.97 0.22
N LEU A 52 5.68 5.12 -1.04
CA LEU A 52 6.96 5.65 -1.48
C LEU A 52 6.80 7.16 -1.71
N VAL A 53 7.55 7.96 -0.98
CA VAL A 53 7.59 9.42 -1.18
C VAL A 53 8.09 9.72 -2.58
N CYS A 54 7.42 10.61 -3.28
CA CYS A 54 7.74 11.02 -4.63
C CYS A 54 7.72 12.55 -4.73
N MET A 55 8.18 13.08 -5.86
CA MET A 55 8.33 14.52 -6.10
C MET A 55 9.40 15.18 -5.19
N PRO A 56 9.83 16.40 -5.48
CA PRO A 56 10.82 17.10 -4.67
C PRO A 56 10.42 17.23 -3.19
N ALA A 57 11.41 17.26 -2.31
CA ALA A 57 11.20 17.50 -0.88
C ALA A 57 10.37 18.75 -0.65
N GLY A 58 9.46 18.70 0.31
CA GLY A 58 8.50 19.78 0.60
C GLY A 58 7.16 19.65 -0.13
N THR A 59 7.05 18.80 -1.17
CA THR A 59 5.80 18.65 -1.95
C THR A 59 4.71 17.88 -1.20
N GLY A 60 5.07 16.90 -0.37
CA GLY A 60 4.11 16.12 0.41
C GLY A 60 3.33 15.08 -0.40
N SER A 61 3.91 14.55 -1.47
CA SER A 61 3.30 13.57 -2.36
C SER A 61 3.86 12.16 -2.15
N ALA A 62 3.05 11.14 -2.38
CA ALA A 62 3.50 9.76 -2.28
C ALA A 62 2.69 8.80 -3.17
N VAL A 63 3.27 7.61 -3.38
CA VAL A 63 2.63 6.49 -4.08
C VAL A 63 2.37 5.37 -3.09
N LEU A 64 1.11 5.03 -2.84
CA LEU A 64 0.71 3.90 -2.01
C LEU A 64 0.98 2.59 -2.75
N LEU A 65 1.71 1.69 -2.11
CA LEU A 65 1.95 0.33 -2.60
C LEU A 65 0.74 -0.54 -2.26
N ARG A 66 -0.03 -0.95 -3.27
CA ARG A 66 -1.30 -1.64 -3.01
C ARG A 66 -1.24 -3.14 -3.16
N ALA A 67 -0.66 -3.63 -4.25
CA ALA A 67 -0.58 -5.05 -4.51
C ALA A 67 0.63 -5.42 -5.34
N GLY A 68 1.01 -6.69 -5.28
CA GLY A 68 2.10 -7.24 -6.08
C GLY A 68 2.23 -8.75 -5.96
N GLU A 69 2.98 -9.31 -6.88
CA GLU A 69 3.36 -10.71 -6.91
C GLU A 69 4.60 -10.93 -6.02
N VAL A 70 4.55 -11.92 -5.14
CA VAL A 70 5.72 -12.35 -4.36
C VAL A 70 6.57 -13.27 -5.23
N ILE A 71 7.58 -12.71 -5.92
CA ILE A 71 8.44 -13.44 -6.88
C ILE A 71 9.56 -14.24 -6.21
N ALA A 72 9.89 -13.93 -4.94
CA ALA A 72 10.86 -14.66 -4.13
C ALA A 72 10.46 -14.62 -2.66
N GLY A 73 10.85 -15.61 -1.86
CA GLY A 73 10.49 -15.69 -0.44
C GLY A 73 9.01 -15.99 -0.20
N VAL A 74 8.34 -16.72 -1.09
CA VAL A 74 6.90 -17.05 -1.02
C VAL A 74 6.55 -17.74 0.31
N HIS A 75 7.37 -18.67 0.77
CA HIS A 75 7.17 -19.34 2.06
C HIS A 75 7.21 -18.34 3.23
N THR A 76 8.21 -17.45 3.26
CA THR A 76 8.34 -16.40 4.29
C THR A 76 7.12 -15.47 4.30
N ALA A 77 6.66 -15.05 3.11
CA ALA A 77 5.47 -14.22 2.98
C ALA A 77 4.21 -14.92 3.52
N ARG A 78 4.05 -16.23 3.27
CA ARG A 78 2.94 -17.01 3.80
C ARG A 78 2.98 -17.11 5.33
N VAL A 79 4.14 -17.44 5.91
CA VAL A 79 4.31 -17.49 7.37
C VAL A 79 3.95 -16.15 8.01
N ARG A 80 4.44 -15.02 7.48
CA ARG A 80 4.08 -13.67 7.96
C ARG A 80 2.58 -13.37 7.86
N ARG A 81 1.89 -13.95 6.89
CA ARG A 81 0.45 -13.78 6.69
C ARG A 81 -0.41 -14.58 7.66
N MET A 82 0.20 -15.44 8.48
CA MET A 82 -0.47 -16.30 9.46
C MET A 82 0.16 -16.17 10.87
N PRO A 83 0.16 -14.96 11.46
CA PRO A 83 0.92 -14.67 12.69
C PRO A 83 0.43 -15.41 13.94
N HIS A 84 -0.72 -16.08 13.88
CA HIS A 84 -1.32 -16.81 15.02
C HIS A 84 -1.44 -18.33 14.76
N ALA A 85 -0.80 -18.84 13.74
CA ALA A 85 -0.77 -20.28 13.47
C ALA A 85 0.42 -20.89 14.19
N ASP A 86 0.26 -21.16 15.49
CA ASP A 86 1.20 -21.93 16.28
C ASP A 86 0.71 -23.37 16.35
N GLY A 87 1.57 -24.34 16.07
CA GLY A 87 1.25 -25.76 16.22
C GLY A 87 1.63 -26.64 15.03
N PRO A 88 1.42 -27.97 15.16
CA PRO A 88 1.87 -28.96 14.20
C PRO A 88 1.22 -28.88 12.80
N ASP A 89 0.12 -28.14 12.65
CA ASP A 89 -0.58 -27.94 11.36
C ASP A 89 -0.22 -26.62 10.65
N LEU A 90 0.83 -25.91 11.10
CA LEU A 90 1.27 -24.66 10.48
C LEU A 90 1.52 -24.82 8.97
N GLU A 91 2.17 -25.90 8.56
CA GLU A 91 2.46 -26.16 7.14
C GLU A 91 1.20 -26.34 6.29
N GLY A 92 0.19 -27.07 6.79
CA GLY A 92 -1.08 -27.24 6.11
C GLY A 92 -1.85 -25.93 5.96
N LEU A 93 -1.86 -25.11 7.00
CA LEU A 93 -2.49 -23.78 6.98
C LEU A 93 -1.74 -22.81 6.05
N VAL A 94 -0.41 -22.78 6.09
CA VAL A 94 0.43 -21.93 5.22
C VAL A 94 0.17 -22.22 3.73
N ARG A 95 -0.08 -23.47 3.35
CA ARG A 95 -0.39 -23.88 1.96
C ARG A 95 -1.76 -23.40 1.47
N ARG A 96 -2.67 -22.99 2.36
CA ARG A 96 -4.05 -22.59 1.98
C ARG A 96 -4.15 -21.19 1.36
N ILE A 97 -3.15 -20.31 1.55
CA ILE A 97 -3.15 -18.98 0.93
C ILE A 97 -2.59 -19.11 -0.49
N PRO A 98 -3.40 -18.87 -1.55
CA PRO A 98 -2.89 -18.83 -2.91
C PRO A 98 -1.82 -17.73 -3.08
N ASP A 99 -0.80 -17.99 -3.93
CA ASP A 99 0.30 -17.03 -4.15
C ASP A 99 -0.18 -15.65 -4.56
N ARG A 100 -1.18 -15.58 -5.44
CA ARG A 100 -1.81 -14.33 -5.89
C ARG A 100 -2.43 -13.50 -4.75
N ASP A 101 -2.79 -14.13 -3.62
CA ASP A 101 -3.46 -13.46 -2.49
C ASP A 101 -2.50 -13.04 -1.37
N LEU A 102 -1.20 -13.39 -1.47
CA LEU A 102 -0.20 -13.10 -0.45
C LEU A 102 -0.05 -11.59 -0.21
N ALA A 103 -0.01 -10.81 -1.29
CA ALA A 103 0.18 -9.36 -1.25
C ALA A 103 -0.92 -8.59 -2.01
N ARG A 104 -2.13 -9.13 -2.07
CA ARG A 104 -3.28 -8.57 -2.78
C ARG A 104 -4.03 -7.58 -1.89
N GLY A 105 -3.59 -6.34 -1.89
CA GLY A 105 -4.09 -5.23 -1.08
C GLY A 105 -3.05 -4.69 -0.10
N PRO A 106 -3.12 -3.38 0.28
CA PRO A 106 -2.03 -2.67 0.95
C PRO A 106 -1.64 -3.27 2.30
N ALA A 107 -2.61 -3.69 3.12
CA ALA A 107 -2.35 -4.35 4.38
C ALA A 107 -1.69 -5.73 4.21
N ARG A 108 -2.14 -6.50 3.21
CA ARG A 108 -1.56 -7.82 2.92
C ARG A 108 -0.13 -7.68 2.39
N LEU A 109 0.11 -6.67 1.56
CA LEU A 109 1.43 -6.35 1.01
C LEU A 109 2.42 -6.04 2.12
N THR A 110 2.07 -5.17 3.07
CA THR A 110 2.96 -4.83 4.19
C THR A 110 3.26 -6.03 5.08
N VAL A 111 2.25 -6.87 5.37
CA VAL A 111 2.45 -8.11 6.13
C VAL A 111 3.36 -9.08 5.38
N ALA A 112 3.13 -9.32 4.08
CA ALA A 112 3.96 -10.22 3.28
C ALA A 112 5.43 -9.78 3.22
N LEU A 113 5.68 -8.47 3.13
CA LEU A 113 7.03 -7.89 3.14
C LEU A 113 7.63 -7.77 4.55
N GLY A 114 6.84 -7.90 5.61
CA GLY A 114 7.26 -7.64 6.98
C GLY A 114 7.49 -6.15 7.26
N VAL A 115 6.75 -5.27 6.57
CA VAL A 115 6.83 -3.83 6.81
C VAL A 115 6.09 -3.48 8.09
N VAL A 116 6.79 -2.83 9.01
CA VAL A 116 6.30 -2.37 10.31
C VAL A 116 6.66 -0.90 10.52
N ARG A 117 6.25 -0.33 11.65
CA ARG A 117 6.42 1.10 11.96
C ARG A 117 7.88 1.58 11.90
N GLU A 118 8.81 0.72 12.27
CA GLU A 118 10.26 0.99 12.32
C GLU A 118 10.84 1.29 10.94
N HIS A 119 10.17 0.87 9.87
CA HIS A 119 10.55 1.18 8.49
C HIS A 119 10.10 2.58 8.02
N ASN A 120 9.32 3.32 8.85
CA ASN A 120 8.90 4.67 8.48
C ASN A 120 10.10 5.62 8.38
N GLY A 121 10.29 6.26 7.24
CA GLY A 121 11.42 7.12 6.96
C GLY A 121 12.65 6.40 6.37
N SER A 122 12.61 5.08 6.15
CA SER A 122 13.71 4.33 5.52
C SER A 122 13.94 4.81 4.09
N ASP A 123 15.19 4.98 3.70
CA ASP A 123 15.60 5.20 2.31
C ASP A 123 15.50 3.87 1.54
N CYS A 124 14.65 3.84 0.53
CA CYS A 124 14.43 2.66 -0.32
C CYS A 124 15.34 2.62 -1.56
N CYS A 125 16.17 3.63 -1.78
CA CYS A 125 17.01 3.76 -2.96
C CYS A 125 18.50 3.50 -2.67
N SER A 126 18.95 3.69 -1.42
CA SER A 126 20.37 3.70 -1.03
C SER A 126 20.73 2.60 -0.03
N GLY A 127 20.13 1.40 -0.15
CA GLY A 127 20.58 0.23 0.62
C GLY A 127 19.91 0.06 1.99
N GLY A 128 18.73 0.66 2.20
CA GLY A 128 17.91 0.45 3.40
C GLY A 128 17.35 -0.99 3.52
N PRO A 129 16.66 -1.31 4.61
CA PRO A 129 16.09 -2.65 4.86
C PRO A 129 14.97 -3.02 3.86
N ILE A 130 14.35 -2.03 3.24
CA ILE A 130 13.38 -2.17 2.15
C ILE A 130 13.96 -1.41 0.95
N GLN A 131 14.10 -2.10 -0.18
CA GLN A 131 14.68 -1.51 -1.38
C GLN A 131 13.69 -1.56 -2.54
N VAL A 132 13.67 -0.52 -3.35
CA VAL A 132 12.94 -0.44 -4.61
C VAL A 132 13.94 -0.54 -5.75
N HIS A 133 13.72 -1.48 -6.63
CA HIS A 133 14.53 -1.72 -7.81
C HIS A 133 13.71 -1.50 -9.06
N GLU A 134 14.38 -1.16 -10.15
CA GLU A 134 13.75 -1.16 -11.45
C GLU A 134 13.25 -2.56 -11.81
N GLY A 135 12.00 -2.64 -12.23
CA GLY A 135 11.35 -3.87 -12.69
C GLY A 135 11.35 -4.01 -14.21
N ARG A 136 10.78 -5.10 -14.70
CA ARG A 136 10.52 -5.23 -16.14
C ARG A 136 9.50 -4.18 -16.55
N PRO A 137 9.77 -3.40 -17.62
CA PRO A 137 8.81 -2.43 -18.13
C PRO A 137 7.47 -3.10 -18.48
N VAL A 138 6.38 -2.45 -18.07
CA VAL A 138 5.03 -2.85 -18.44
C VAL A 138 4.63 -2.02 -19.67
N PRO A 139 4.22 -2.65 -20.80
CA PRO A 139 3.72 -1.90 -21.95
C PRO A 139 2.59 -0.96 -21.55
N SER A 140 2.61 0.28 -22.03
CA SER A 140 1.62 1.30 -21.67
C SER A 140 0.17 0.86 -21.92
N GLY A 141 -0.07 0.07 -22.98
CA GLY A 141 -1.38 -0.51 -23.26
C GLY A 141 -1.89 -1.53 -22.24
N GLN A 142 -1.03 -2.03 -21.36
CA GLN A 142 -1.38 -2.95 -20.26
C GLN A 142 -1.56 -2.23 -18.92
N VAL A 143 -1.26 -0.94 -18.84
CA VAL A 143 -1.50 -0.15 -17.62
C VAL A 143 -2.90 0.45 -17.70
N ARG A 144 -3.71 0.18 -16.68
CA ARG A 144 -5.04 0.76 -16.50
C ARG A 144 -5.02 1.81 -15.42
N THR A 145 -5.92 2.76 -15.53
CA THR A 145 -6.14 3.80 -14.53
C THR A 145 -7.62 3.84 -14.13
N GLY A 146 -7.89 4.31 -12.92
CA GLY A 146 -9.25 4.43 -12.43
C GLY A 146 -9.31 5.01 -11.01
N PRO A 147 -10.51 4.99 -10.41
CA PRO A 147 -10.72 5.55 -9.09
C PRO A 147 -9.92 4.81 -8.02
N ARG A 148 -9.47 5.57 -7.01
CA ARG A 148 -8.77 5.02 -5.83
C ARG A 148 -9.75 4.29 -4.89
N THR A 149 -9.26 3.25 -4.26
CA THR A 149 -10.07 2.37 -3.41
C THR A 149 -10.31 2.98 -2.04
N GLY A 150 -11.58 3.07 -1.63
CA GLY A 150 -11.96 3.42 -0.26
C GLY A 150 -11.75 4.89 0.12
N VAL A 151 -11.42 5.77 -0.81
CA VAL A 151 -11.31 7.22 -0.54
C VAL A 151 -12.68 7.88 -0.51
N SER A 152 -12.91 8.77 0.46
CA SER A 152 -14.19 9.47 0.64
C SER A 152 -14.27 10.80 -0.12
N ALA A 153 -13.13 11.35 -0.53
CA ALA A 153 -13.04 12.60 -1.27
C ALA A 153 -12.06 12.43 -2.44
N GLY A 154 -12.25 13.14 -3.55
CA GLY A 154 -11.44 12.97 -4.76
C GLY A 154 -11.53 11.56 -5.34
N ALA A 155 -12.66 10.87 -5.16
CA ALA A 155 -12.86 9.51 -5.63
C ALA A 155 -12.89 9.41 -7.16
N GLU A 156 -13.29 10.48 -7.83
CA GLU A 156 -13.37 10.58 -9.29
C GLU A 156 -12.00 10.69 -9.97
N THR A 157 -10.96 11.07 -9.21
CA THR A 157 -9.61 11.23 -9.75
C THR A 157 -9.03 9.85 -10.08
N PRO A 158 -8.60 9.58 -11.34
CA PRO A 158 -8.18 8.26 -11.79
C PRO A 158 -6.72 7.97 -11.40
N TRP A 159 -6.39 8.11 -10.13
CA TRP A 159 -5.04 7.98 -9.60
C TRP A 159 -4.73 6.61 -8.99
N ARG A 160 -5.51 5.60 -9.32
CA ARG A 160 -5.18 4.20 -9.12
C ARG A 160 -4.68 3.63 -10.45
N PHE A 161 -3.53 2.94 -10.40
CA PHE A 161 -2.86 2.35 -11.55
C PHE A 161 -2.64 0.87 -11.29
N TRP A 162 -2.92 0.03 -12.30
CA TRP A 162 -2.70 -1.42 -12.18
C TRP A 162 -2.38 -2.06 -13.52
N ILE A 163 -1.77 -3.26 -13.45
CA ILE A 163 -1.50 -4.09 -14.63
C ILE A 163 -2.80 -4.83 -14.99
N ASP A 164 -3.28 -4.64 -16.23
CA ASP A 164 -4.50 -5.29 -16.72
C ASP A 164 -4.39 -6.82 -16.69
N GLY A 165 -5.43 -7.49 -16.19
CA GLY A 165 -5.47 -8.95 -16.10
C GLY A 165 -4.53 -9.59 -15.08
N ASP A 166 -3.69 -8.82 -14.36
CA ASP A 166 -2.80 -9.40 -13.36
C ASP A 166 -3.60 -9.92 -12.15
N PRO A 167 -3.49 -11.22 -11.79
CA PRO A 167 -4.31 -11.84 -10.75
C PRO A 167 -4.03 -11.31 -9.34
N THR A 168 -2.92 -10.59 -9.13
CA THR A 168 -2.55 -10.02 -7.83
C THR A 168 -3.19 -8.66 -7.59
N VAL A 169 -3.78 -8.01 -8.61
CA VAL A 169 -4.48 -6.74 -8.48
C VAL A 169 -5.65 -6.86 -7.51
N SER A 170 -5.74 -5.93 -6.56
CA SER A 170 -6.78 -5.96 -5.54
C SER A 170 -8.17 -5.59 -6.10
N PRO A 171 -9.27 -6.17 -5.58
CA PRO A 171 -10.59 -5.76 -6.00
C PRO A 171 -10.84 -4.28 -5.69
N TYR A 172 -11.46 -3.56 -6.64
CA TYR A 172 -11.93 -2.21 -6.38
C TYR A 172 -13.05 -2.22 -5.34
N ARG A 173 -12.97 -1.30 -4.39
CA ARG A 173 -14.03 -1.06 -3.39
C ARG A 173 -14.25 0.45 -3.25
N ALA A 174 -15.43 0.91 -3.59
CA ALA A 174 -15.84 2.29 -3.34
C ALA A 174 -15.92 2.54 -1.82
N HIS A 175 -15.75 3.80 -1.42
CA HIS A 175 -16.01 4.21 -0.04
C HIS A 175 -17.48 4.06 0.29
N VAL A 176 -17.78 3.39 1.41
CA VAL A 176 -19.13 3.32 1.97
C VAL A 176 -19.16 4.18 3.23
N PRO A 177 -19.94 5.28 3.28
CA PRO A 177 -20.06 6.10 4.47
C PRO A 177 -20.60 5.26 5.64
N ARG A 178 -19.98 5.36 6.82
CA ARG A 178 -20.56 4.75 8.02
C ARG A 178 -21.89 5.44 8.34
N ARG A 179 -22.98 4.69 8.39
CA ARG A 179 -24.24 5.19 8.96
C ARG A 179 -23.97 5.64 10.40
N ARG A 180 -24.06 6.95 10.67
CA ARG A 180 -24.13 7.44 12.05
C ARG A 180 -25.39 6.81 12.65
N GLY A 181 -25.22 5.96 13.67
CA GLY A 181 -26.34 5.47 14.46
C GLY A 181 -27.12 6.70 14.97
N ARG A 182 -28.42 6.73 14.67
CA ARG A 182 -29.33 7.67 15.32
C ARG A 182 -29.15 7.45 16.83
N ALA A 183 -28.67 8.46 17.53
CA ALA A 183 -28.83 8.49 18.99
C ALA A 183 -30.34 8.38 19.23
N ALA A 184 -30.74 7.34 19.96
CA ALA A 184 -32.09 7.24 20.45
C ALA A 184 -32.28 8.39 21.46
N SER A 185 -33.18 9.28 21.12
CA SER A 185 -33.70 10.32 22.01
C SER A 185 -34.64 9.70 23.05
#